data_464027013cf292dee9fdb701a5548d61
#
_entry.id   464027013cf292dee9fdb701a5548d61
#
_cell.length_a   1.000
_cell.length_b   1.000
_cell.length_c   1.000
_cell.angle_alpha   90.00
_cell.angle_beta   90.00
_cell.angle_gamma   90.00
#
_symmetry.space_group_name_H-M   'P 1'
#
loop_
_entity.id
_entity.type
_entity.pdbx_description
1 polymer ?
#
loop_
_entity_poly.entity_id
_entity_poly.type
_entity_poly.pdbx_seq_one_letter_code
_entity_poly.pdbx_strand_id
1 'polypeptide(L)'
;SGGVTARFPDGRTLRAGLLVGADGFRSALREQMLPDVVPQYAGYVVWRALVHEKDLPPAVHRDIFPTFAFFAPSGTQIIGYPIAGPGNDLLPGNRRYNFVWYAPAPADILRDMLTDATGQHHPISIPPPLVRDQVLDKMQANARAILPPAFVSILDRSERPFFTPIYDHHAPVMHDGRVVLLGDAACVARPHVGM
;
A
#
# COMPACT_ATOMS: atom_id res chain seq x y z
N SER A 1 -27.50 -30.60 -13.21
CA SER A 1 -26.34 -30.10 -13.94
C SER A 1 -26.40 -28.57 -14.08
N GLY A 2 -25.95 -27.86 -13.06
CA GLY A 2 -25.90 -26.40 -13.05
C GLY A 2 -24.48 -25.88 -13.35
N GLY A 3 -24.40 -24.71 -13.97
CA GLY A 3 -23.17 -23.95 -14.15
C GLY A 3 -23.33 -22.54 -13.57
N VAL A 4 -22.25 -21.80 -13.49
CA VAL A 4 -22.25 -20.36 -13.23
C VAL A 4 -22.01 -19.61 -14.54
N THR A 5 -22.61 -18.44 -14.68
CA THR A 5 -22.48 -17.60 -15.87
C THR A 5 -21.89 -16.25 -15.46
N ALA A 6 -20.71 -15.95 -15.95
CA ALA A 6 -20.09 -14.62 -15.83
C ALA A 6 -20.51 -13.74 -17.01
N ARG A 7 -20.93 -12.51 -16.71
CA ARG A 7 -21.22 -11.46 -17.70
C ARG A 7 -20.25 -10.32 -17.52
N PHE A 8 -19.62 -9.89 -18.62
CA PHE A 8 -18.62 -8.82 -18.61
C PHE A 8 -19.22 -7.50 -19.12
N PRO A 9 -18.68 -6.35 -18.71
CA PRO A 9 -19.16 -5.03 -19.16
C PRO A 9 -19.11 -4.83 -20.68
N ASP A 10 -18.24 -5.57 -21.38
CA ASP A 10 -18.10 -5.55 -22.84
C ASP A 10 -19.15 -6.43 -23.56
N GLY A 11 -20.12 -6.99 -22.81
CA GLY A 11 -21.20 -7.83 -23.33
C GLY A 11 -20.84 -9.32 -23.49
N ARG A 12 -19.59 -9.71 -23.28
CA ARG A 12 -19.19 -11.11 -23.29
C ARG A 12 -19.87 -11.91 -22.18
N THR A 13 -20.12 -13.16 -22.43
CA THR A 13 -20.71 -14.10 -21.48
C THR A 13 -19.91 -15.40 -21.50
N LEU A 14 -19.48 -15.87 -20.33
CA LEU A 14 -18.83 -17.17 -20.18
C LEU A 14 -19.63 -18.05 -19.22
N ARG A 15 -19.73 -19.34 -19.55
CA ARG A 15 -20.34 -20.36 -18.69
C ARG A 15 -19.28 -21.34 -18.20
N ALA A 16 -19.27 -21.61 -16.89
CA ALA A 16 -18.28 -22.47 -16.23
C ALA A 16 -18.92 -23.35 -15.16
N GLY A 17 -18.21 -24.35 -14.71
CA GLY A 17 -18.59 -25.16 -13.54
C GLY A 17 -18.37 -24.47 -12.22
N LEU A 18 -17.40 -23.56 -12.15
CA LEU A 18 -17.00 -22.77 -10.99
C LEU A 18 -16.56 -21.39 -11.45
N LEU A 19 -16.84 -20.36 -10.65
CA LEU A 19 -16.32 -18.99 -10.80
C LEU A 19 -15.49 -18.62 -9.58
N VAL A 20 -14.23 -18.24 -9.80
CA VAL A 20 -13.33 -17.78 -8.75
C VAL A 20 -13.17 -16.27 -8.85
N GLY A 21 -13.60 -15.56 -7.79
CA GLY A 21 -13.42 -14.14 -7.60
C GLY A 21 -12.07 -13.85 -6.97
N ALA A 22 -11.05 -13.66 -7.81
CA ALA A 22 -9.71 -13.20 -7.42
C ALA A 22 -9.44 -11.80 -7.99
N ASP A 23 -10.47 -10.96 -7.99
CA ASP A 23 -10.53 -9.65 -8.62
C ASP A 23 -10.07 -8.50 -7.67
N GLY A 24 -9.38 -8.87 -6.57
CA GLY A 24 -8.61 -7.98 -5.72
C GLY A 24 -9.47 -7.18 -4.74
N PHE A 25 -8.85 -6.15 -4.17
CA PHE A 25 -9.42 -5.30 -3.12
C PHE A 25 -10.80 -4.69 -3.48
N ARG A 26 -10.99 -4.27 -4.73
CA ARG A 26 -12.24 -3.69 -5.26
C ARG A 26 -13.13 -4.75 -5.92
N SER A 27 -13.19 -5.94 -5.35
CA SER A 27 -13.91 -7.08 -5.92
C SER A 27 -15.37 -6.79 -6.23
N ALA A 28 -15.72 -6.82 -7.50
CA ALA A 28 -17.10 -6.75 -7.96
C ALA A 28 -17.92 -8.00 -7.59
N LEU A 29 -17.25 -9.15 -7.48
CA LEU A 29 -17.91 -10.37 -7.02
C LEU A 29 -18.22 -10.33 -5.53
N ARG A 30 -17.29 -9.83 -4.69
CA ARG A 30 -17.60 -9.62 -3.26
C ARG A 30 -18.78 -8.67 -3.09
N GLU A 31 -18.79 -7.56 -3.79
CA GLU A 31 -19.88 -6.57 -3.71
C GLU A 31 -21.24 -7.18 -4.08
N GLN A 32 -21.27 -8.08 -5.08
CA GLN A 32 -22.50 -8.78 -5.45
C GLN A 32 -22.92 -9.86 -4.45
N MET A 33 -21.96 -10.61 -3.89
CA MET A 33 -22.25 -11.68 -2.94
C MET A 33 -22.53 -11.17 -1.52
N LEU A 34 -21.84 -10.10 -1.12
CA LEU A 34 -21.77 -9.60 0.25
C LEU A 34 -21.78 -8.06 0.22
N PRO A 35 -22.89 -7.43 -0.18
CA PRO A 35 -22.96 -5.96 -0.35
C PRO A 35 -22.67 -5.17 0.93
N ASP A 36 -22.88 -5.78 2.10
CA ASP A 36 -22.62 -5.17 3.40
C ASP A 36 -21.13 -5.25 3.83
N VAL A 37 -20.33 -6.03 3.12
CA VAL A 37 -18.88 -6.16 3.39
C VAL A 37 -18.12 -5.07 2.67
N VAL A 38 -17.99 -3.93 3.36
CA VAL A 38 -17.26 -2.75 2.87
C VAL A 38 -15.91 -2.65 3.56
N PRO A 39 -14.81 -2.45 2.82
CA PRO A 39 -13.50 -2.23 3.43
C PRO A 39 -13.51 -1.05 4.39
N GLN A 40 -12.94 -1.26 5.59
CA GLN A 40 -12.88 -0.26 6.64
C GLN A 40 -11.49 0.37 6.70
N TYR A 41 -11.43 1.69 6.77
CA TYR A 41 -10.16 2.40 6.94
C TYR A 41 -9.57 2.12 8.33
N ALA A 42 -8.30 1.73 8.37
CA ALA A 42 -7.62 1.29 9.58
C ALA A 42 -7.08 2.44 10.46
N GLY A 43 -7.23 3.70 10.04
CA GLY A 43 -6.79 4.88 10.80
C GLY A 43 -5.35 5.32 10.54
N TYR A 44 -4.66 4.72 9.56
CA TYR A 44 -3.28 5.05 9.22
C TYR A 44 -2.97 4.83 7.73
N VAL A 45 -1.87 5.42 7.30
CA VAL A 45 -1.33 5.28 5.94
C VAL A 45 0.05 4.63 5.98
N VAL A 46 0.45 4.04 4.88
CA VAL A 46 1.83 3.62 4.63
C VAL A 46 2.47 4.60 3.67
N TRP A 47 3.48 5.34 4.13
CA TRP A 47 4.37 6.10 3.30
C TRP A 47 5.44 5.19 2.70
N ARG A 48 5.68 5.34 1.41
CA ARG A 48 6.70 4.58 0.69
C ARG A 48 7.62 5.53 -0.07
N ALA A 49 8.90 5.19 -0.04
CA ALA A 49 9.92 5.89 -0.80
C ALA A 49 11.01 4.91 -1.23
N LEU A 50 11.66 5.21 -2.34
CA LEU A 50 12.79 4.46 -2.84
C LEU A 50 14.01 5.38 -2.92
N VAL A 51 15.17 4.85 -2.59
CA VAL A 51 16.45 5.52 -2.78
C VAL A 51 17.42 4.57 -3.47
N HIS A 52 18.17 5.07 -4.44
CA HIS A 52 19.23 4.27 -5.05
C HIS A 52 20.37 4.04 -4.05
N GLU A 53 20.91 2.83 -4.05
CA GLU A 53 22.02 2.44 -3.16
C GLU A 53 23.18 3.42 -3.22
N LYS A 54 23.56 3.87 -4.41
CA LYS A 54 24.65 4.82 -4.65
C LYS A 54 24.43 6.22 -4.07
N ASP A 55 23.18 6.60 -3.80
CA ASP A 55 22.82 7.93 -3.30
C ASP A 55 22.76 7.97 -1.77
N LEU A 56 22.94 6.82 -1.11
CA LEU A 56 22.97 6.73 0.35
C LEU A 56 24.26 7.32 0.93
N PRO A 57 24.19 8.04 2.07
CA PRO A 57 25.39 8.44 2.79
C PRO A 57 26.23 7.22 3.18
N PRO A 58 27.58 7.31 3.18
CA PRO A 58 28.45 6.17 3.48
C PRO A 58 28.13 5.47 4.81
N ALA A 59 27.80 6.19 5.86
CA ALA A 59 27.44 5.61 7.15
C ALA A 59 26.10 4.84 7.06
N VAL A 60 25.08 5.37 6.41
CA VAL A 60 23.79 4.70 6.21
C VAL A 60 23.94 3.48 5.31
N HIS A 61 24.73 3.59 4.26
CA HIS A 61 25.03 2.46 3.40
C HIS A 61 25.73 1.31 4.15
N ARG A 62 26.72 1.62 4.98
CA ARG A 62 27.45 0.61 5.75
C ARG A 62 26.57 -0.04 6.84
N ASP A 63 25.80 0.76 7.59
CA ASP A 63 25.20 0.32 8.85
C ASP A 63 23.72 -0.09 8.70
N ILE A 64 23.02 0.45 7.71
CA ILE A 64 21.57 0.26 7.53
C ILE A 64 21.26 -0.52 6.25
N PHE A 65 21.90 -0.17 5.12
CA PHE A 65 21.54 -0.75 3.82
C PHE A 65 21.57 -2.28 3.80
N PRO A 66 22.58 -3.01 4.38
CA PRO A 66 22.62 -4.46 4.28
C PRO A 66 21.60 -5.19 5.18
N THR A 67 20.79 -4.46 5.94
CA THR A 67 19.92 -5.02 6.96
C THR A 67 18.44 -4.80 6.64
N PHE A 68 17.58 -5.66 7.23
CA PHE A 68 16.18 -5.35 7.44
C PHE A 68 16.10 -4.51 8.73
N ALA A 69 16.09 -3.20 8.57
CA ALA A 69 16.05 -2.26 9.69
C ALA A 69 14.62 -1.89 10.05
N PHE A 70 14.34 -1.75 11.33
CA PHE A 70 13.06 -1.24 11.81
C PHE A 70 13.21 -0.34 13.04
N PHE A 71 12.23 0.54 13.22
CA PHE A 71 12.05 1.34 14.43
C PHE A 71 10.56 1.46 14.70
N ALA A 72 10.11 1.06 15.88
CA ALA A 72 8.70 0.94 16.23
C ALA A 72 8.40 1.55 17.60
N PRO A 73 8.41 2.88 17.72
CA PRO A 73 7.92 3.55 18.92
C PRO A 73 6.40 3.46 19.01
N SER A 74 5.81 3.84 20.15
CA SER A 74 4.37 3.84 20.31
C SER A 74 3.66 4.62 19.21
N GLY A 75 2.67 3.99 18.56
CA GLY A 75 1.80 4.63 17.58
C GLY A 75 2.34 4.75 16.15
N THR A 76 3.57 4.32 15.87
CA THR A 76 4.13 4.35 14.52
C THR A 76 5.17 3.25 14.31
N GLN A 77 5.42 2.90 13.06
CA GLN A 77 6.44 1.90 12.72
C GLN A 77 7.07 2.25 11.39
N ILE A 78 8.40 2.20 11.33
CA ILE A 78 9.12 2.25 10.07
C ILE A 78 9.96 0.99 9.90
N ILE A 79 9.99 0.49 8.68
CA ILE A 79 10.87 -0.58 8.22
C ILE A 79 11.60 -0.13 6.96
N GLY A 80 12.78 -0.67 6.78
CA GLY A 80 13.56 -0.44 5.57
C GLY A 80 14.42 -1.65 5.25
N TYR A 81 14.58 -1.93 3.96
CA TYR A 81 15.35 -3.08 3.49
C TYR A 81 15.81 -2.90 2.05
N PRO A 82 16.93 -3.54 1.66
CA PRO A 82 17.41 -3.50 0.28
C PRO A 82 16.49 -4.31 -0.65
N ILE A 83 16.32 -3.79 -1.85
CA ILE A 83 15.59 -4.46 -2.95
C ILE A 83 16.42 -4.39 -4.24
N ALA A 84 16.07 -5.22 -5.20
CA ALA A 84 16.66 -5.16 -6.53
C ALA A 84 16.50 -3.77 -7.17
N GLY A 85 17.45 -3.40 -8.00
CA GLY A 85 17.36 -2.24 -8.87
C GLY A 85 16.42 -2.45 -10.06
N PRO A 86 16.31 -1.47 -10.96
CA PRO A 86 15.54 -1.60 -12.19
C PRO A 86 15.98 -2.84 -12.98
N GLY A 87 15.03 -3.52 -13.61
CA GLY A 87 15.31 -4.74 -14.35
C GLY A 87 15.71 -5.95 -13.48
N ASN A 88 15.40 -5.92 -12.18
CA ASN A 88 15.80 -6.94 -11.19
C ASN A 88 17.32 -7.03 -11.01
N ASP A 89 18.03 -5.90 -11.12
CA ASP A 89 19.49 -5.84 -10.95
C ASP A 89 19.87 -5.97 -9.48
N LEU A 90 20.70 -6.97 -9.17
CA LEU A 90 21.19 -7.27 -7.82
C LEU A 90 22.66 -6.85 -7.61
N LEU A 91 23.30 -6.29 -8.63
CA LEU A 91 24.70 -5.86 -8.53
C LEU A 91 24.85 -4.74 -7.49
N PRO A 92 25.89 -4.79 -6.65
CA PRO A 92 26.20 -3.70 -5.72
C PRO A 92 26.29 -2.34 -6.43
N GLY A 93 25.66 -1.32 -5.83
CA GLY A 93 25.55 0.03 -6.41
C GLY A 93 24.31 0.24 -7.29
N ASN A 94 23.71 -0.81 -7.84
CA ASN A 94 22.53 -0.74 -8.70
C ASN A 94 21.21 -1.02 -7.96
N ARG A 95 21.30 -1.52 -6.74
CA ARG A 95 20.16 -1.85 -5.89
C ARG A 95 19.48 -0.57 -5.37
N ARG A 96 18.35 -0.75 -4.71
CA ARG A 96 17.59 0.32 -4.06
C ARG A 96 17.30 -0.06 -2.61
N TYR A 97 17.03 0.94 -1.81
CA TYR A 97 16.51 0.76 -0.45
C TYR A 97 15.04 1.17 -0.41
N ASN A 98 14.21 0.28 0.11
CA ASN A 98 12.79 0.50 0.27
C ASN A 98 12.53 1.06 1.68
N PHE A 99 11.90 2.23 1.73
CA PHE A 99 11.45 2.91 2.93
C PHE A 99 9.95 2.72 3.07
N VAL A 100 9.49 2.20 4.20
CA VAL A 100 8.08 1.91 4.47
C VAL A 100 7.72 2.40 5.87
N TRP A 101 6.95 3.47 5.96
CA TRP A 101 6.58 4.09 7.23
C TRP A 101 5.07 4.07 7.45
N TYR A 102 4.63 3.35 8.46
CA TYR A 102 3.25 3.29 8.94
C TYR A 102 3.00 4.47 9.88
N ALA A 103 2.25 5.46 9.42
CA ALA A 103 2.00 6.71 10.13
C ALA A 103 0.49 6.90 10.38
N PRO A 104 0.08 7.26 11.60
CA PRO A 104 -1.32 7.59 11.89
C PRO A 104 -1.82 8.71 10.97
N ALA A 105 -3.05 8.55 10.49
CA ALA A 105 -3.75 9.57 9.72
C ALA A 105 -5.24 9.49 10.07
N PRO A 106 -5.75 10.31 11.00
CA PRO A 106 -7.18 10.42 11.26
C PRO A 106 -8.00 10.67 9.98
N ALA A 107 -9.27 10.31 9.98
CA ALA A 107 -10.10 10.31 8.76
C ALA A 107 -10.22 11.68 8.08
N ASP A 108 -10.23 12.76 8.85
CA ASP A 108 -10.21 14.13 8.36
C ASP A 108 -8.90 14.50 7.67
N ILE A 109 -7.77 14.10 8.27
CA ILE A 109 -6.43 14.24 7.69
C ILE A 109 -6.31 13.41 6.42
N LEU A 110 -6.77 12.16 6.43
CA LEU A 110 -6.78 11.32 5.24
C LEU A 110 -7.58 11.96 4.10
N ARG A 111 -8.74 12.53 4.41
CA ARG A 111 -9.56 13.20 3.40
C ARG A 111 -8.83 14.37 2.74
N ASP A 112 -8.11 15.18 3.51
CA ASP A 112 -7.26 16.23 2.98
C ASP A 112 -6.12 15.64 2.12
N MET A 113 -5.43 14.61 2.58
CA MET A 113 -4.35 13.95 1.84
C MET A 113 -4.80 13.35 0.51
N LEU A 114 -6.04 12.85 0.44
CA LEU A 114 -6.64 12.27 -0.76
C LEU A 114 -7.26 13.31 -1.70
N THR A 115 -7.11 14.59 -1.43
CA THR A 115 -7.58 15.68 -2.31
C THR A 115 -6.39 16.24 -3.08
N ASP A 116 -6.48 16.29 -4.41
CA ASP A 116 -5.40 16.80 -5.27
C ASP A 116 -5.40 18.34 -5.38
N ALA A 117 -4.48 18.89 -6.14
CA ALA A 117 -4.32 20.34 -6.31
C ALA A 117 -5.48 21.01 -7.06
N THR A 118 -6.32 20.25 -7.76
CA THR A 118 -7.51 20.74 -8.44
C THR A 118 -8.73 20.76 -7.52
N GLY A 119 -8.61 20.22 -6.29
CA GLY A 119 -9.71 20.04 -5.35
C GLY A 119 -10.49 18.74 -5.56
N GLN A 120 -10.07 17.88 -6.48
CA GLN A 120 -10.72 16.59 -6.68
C GLN A 120 -10.35 15.63 -5.55
N HIS A 121 -11.36 15.07 -4.90
CA HIS A 121 -11.19 14.03 -3.88
C HIS A 121 -11.14 12.63 -4.51
N HIS A 122 -10.15 11.84 -4.11
CA HIS A 122 -9.95 10.45 -4.51
C HIS A 122 -10.41 9.51 -3.37
N PRO A 123 -11.49 8.73 -3.51
CA PRO A 123 -12.17 8.10 -2.37
C PRO A 123 -11.34 7.09 -1.57
N ILE A 124 -10.41 6.36 -2.23
CA ILE A 124 -9.67 5.24 -1.62
C ILE A 124 -8.16 5.44 -1.68
N SER A 125 -7.65 5.94 -2.79
CA SER A 125 -6.22 6.15 -3.01
C SER A 125 -6.01 7.25 -4.04
N ILE A 126 -4.90 7.97 -3.93
CA ILE A 126 -4.53 9.03 -4.87
C ILE A 126 -3.32 8.57 -5.70
N PRO A 127 -3.28 8.79 -7.02
CA PRO A 127 -2.08 8.54 -7.82
C PRO A 127 -0.89 9.33 -7.29
N PRO A 128 0.32 8.72 -7.17
CA PRO A 128 1.48 9.39 -6.61
C PRO A 128 1.80 10.79 -7.17
N PRO A 129 1.69 11.04 -8.48
CA PRO A 129 1.94 12.38 -9.04
C PRO A 129 0.95 13.45 -8.60
N LEU A 130 -0.25 13.05 -8.16
CA LEU A 130 -1.32 13.97 -7.73
C LEU A 130 -1.26 14.31 -6.23
N VAL A 131 -0.38 13.65 -5.47
CA VAL A 131 -0.14 14.01 -4.06
C VAL A 131 0.43 15.42 -4.00
N ARG A 132 -0.25 16.31 -3.30
CA ARG A 132 0.15 17.73 -3.18
C ARG A 132 1.47 17.88 -2.42
N ASP A 133 2.30 18.84 -2.81
CA ASP A 133 3.59 19.12 -2.14
C ASP A 133 3.40 19.45 -0.65
N GLN A 134 2.36 20.19 -0.30
CA GLN A 134 2.03 20.48 1.11
C GLN A 134 1.82 19.22 1.96
N VAL A 135 1.29 18.14 1.38
CA VAL A 135 1.13 16.83 2.06
C VAL A 135 2.49 16.18 2.27
N LEU A 136 3.38 16.27 1.27
CA LEU A 136 4.75 15.77 1.37
C LEU A 136 5.59 16.58 2.37
N ASP A 137 5.46 17.90 2.39
CA ASP A 137 6.15 18.78 3.35
C ASP A 137 5.76 18.46 4.79
N LYS A 138 4.44 18.27 5.06
CA LYS A 138 3.95 17.84 6.36
C LYS A 138 4.50 16.46 6.75
N MET A 139 4.51 15.52 5.82
CA MET A 139 5.08 14.18 6.05
C MET A 139 6.56 14.27 6.39
N GLN A 140 7.36 15.03 5.64
CA GLN A 140 8.78 15.20 5.90
C GLN A 140 9.04 15.88 7.26
N ALA A 141 8.26 16.91 7.62
CA ALA A 141 8.36 17.55 8.94
C ALA A 141 8.08 16.55 10.06
N ASN A 142 7.04 15.73 9.94
CA ASN A 142 6.73 14.69 10.91
C ASN A 142 7.82 13.62 10.97
N ALA A 143 8.37 13.22 9.83
CA ALA A 143 9.47 12.25 9.77
C ALA A 143 10.69 12.76 10.56
N ARG A 144 11.08 14.02 10.37
CA ARG A 144 12.20 14.63 11.09
C ARG A 144 11.96 14.74 12.62
N ALA A 145 10.71 14.85 13.04
CA ALA A 145 10.35 14.91 14.45
C ALA A 145 10.36 13.55 15.17
N ILE A 146 10.11 12.46 14.42
CA ILE A 146 9.82 11.15 15.01
C ILE A 146 10.88 10.10 14.67
N LEU A 147 11.38 10.10 13.43
CA LEU A 147 12.22 9.01 12.92
C LEU A 147 13.69 9.20 13.31
N PRO A 148 14.44 8.09 13.47
CA PRO A 148 15.88 8.15 13.64
C PRO A 148 16.58 8.87 12.48
N PRO A 149 17.69 9.58 12.72
CA PRO A 149 18.40 10.37 11.70
C PRO A 149 18.78 9.57 10.45
N ALA A 150 19.07 8.28 10.58
CA ALA A 150 19.39 7.42 9.46
C ALA A 150 18.19 7.28 8.48
N PHE A 151 16.98 7.09 9.01
CA PHE A 151 15.77 7.01 8.17
C PHE A 151 15.39 8.35 7.57
N VAL A 152 15.57 9.44 8.30
CA VAL A 152 15.39 10.81 7.75
C VAL A 152 16.37 11.04 6.60
N SER A 153 17.61 10.63 6.75
CA SER A 153 18.64 10.75 5.72
C SER A 153 18.34 9.92 4.45
N ILE A 154 17.69 8.76 4.61
CA ILE A 154 17.18 7.96 3.50
C ILE A 154 16.04 8.71 2.79
N LEU A 155 15.07 9.19 3.55
CA LEU A 155 13.92 9.92 3.03
C LEU A 155 14.32 11.17 2.24
N ASP A 156 15.29 11.96 2.76
CA ASP A 156 15.76 13.18 2.11
C ASP A 156 16.45 12.94 0.75
N ARG A 157 16.85 11.70 0.46
CA ARG A 157 17.50 11.28 -0.79
C ARG A 157 16.61 10.41 -1.67
N SER A 158 15.41 10.11 -1.20
CA SER A 158 14.50 9.26 -1.93
C SER A 158 13.87 9.98 -3.12
N GLU A 159 13.41 9.18 -4.08
CA GLU A 159 12.45 9.64 -5.08
C GLU A 159 11.20 10.19 -4.36
N ARG A 160 10.35 10.90 -5.12
CA ARG A 160 9.12 11.48 -4.58
C ARG A 160 8.32 10.44 -3.77
N PRO A 161 8.16 10.62 -2.47
CA PRO A 161 7.39 9.69 -1.65
C PRO A 161 5.92 9.68 -2.04
N PHE A 162 5.26 8.55 -1.77
CA PHE A 162 3.82 8.41 -1.93
C PHE A 162 3.24 7.62 -0.76
N PHE A 163 1.92 7.65 -0.62
CA PHE A 163 1.27 6.92 0.45
C PHE A 163 0.13 6.03 -0.06
N THR A 164 -0.16 5.00 0.72
CA THR A 164 -1.30 4.12 0.53
C THR A 164 -2.10 4.10 1.84
N PRO A 165 -3.36 4.52 1.84
CA PRO A 165 -4.25 4.32 2.99
C PRO A 165 -4.46 2.84 3.23
N ILE A 166 -4.49 2.44 4.50
CA ILE A 166 -4.69 1.03 4.85
C ILE A 166 -6.15 0.79 5.19
N TYR A 167 -6.70 -0.19 4.50
CA TYR A 167 -8.04 -0.72 4.72
C TYR A 167 -7.95 -2.19 5.04
N ASP A 168 -8.92 -2.68 5.79
CA ASP A 168 -9.10 -4.11 6.00
C ASP A 168 -10.57 -4.51 5.76
N HIS A 169 -10.78 -5.75 5.44
CA HIS A 169 -12.07 -6.40 5.42
C HIS A 169 -11.91 -7.91 5.51
N HIS A 170 -12.99 -8.56 5.89
CA HIS A 170 -13.07 -10.02 5.94
C HIS A 170 -14.46 -10.45 5.46
N ALA A 171 -14.50 -11.32 4.45
CA ALA A 171 -15.75 -11.95 4.00
C ALA A 171 -16.14 -13.05 4.99
N PRO A 172 -17.30 -12.96 5.66
CA PRO A 172 -17.74 -13.98 6.61
C PRO A 172 -18.05 -15.32 5.93
N VAL A 173 -18.33 -15.27 4.63
CA VAL A 173 -18.56 -16.44 3.78
C VAL A 173 -17.77 -16.25 2.49
N MET A 174 -16.92 -17.21 2.15
CA MET A 174 -16.05 -17.14 0.97
C MET A 174 -16.63 -17.85 -0.25
N HIS A 175 -17.79 -18.46 -0.16
CA HIS A 175 -18.44 -19.12 -1.28
C HIS A 175 -19.97 -19.00 -1.22
N ASP A 176 -20.58 -18.94 -2.39
CA ASP A 176 -22.02 -19.11 -2.60
C ASP A 176 -22.24 -19.98 -3.82
N GLY A 177 -22.77 -21.18 -3.61
CA GLY A 177 -22.98 -22.16 -4.66
C GLY A 177 -21.71 -22.47 -5.44
N ARG A 178 -21.61 -21.90 -6.64
CA ARG A 178 -20.49 -22.10 -7.58
C ARG A 178 -19.60 -20.87 -7.75
N VAL A 179 -19.70 -19.94 -6.84
CA VAL A 179 -18.84 -18.74 -6.78
C VAL A 179 -17.99 -18.80 -5.52
N VAL A 180 -16.69 -18.56 -5.66
CA VAL A 180 -15.73 -18.56 -4.55
C VAL A 180 -14.92 -17.27 -4.58
N LEU A 181 -14.75 -16.61 -3.44
CA LEU A 181 -13.84 -15.47 -3.27
C LEU A 181 -12.46 -15.95 -2.82
N LEU A 182 -11.39 -15.32 -3.36
CA LEU A 182 -10.00 -15.66 -3.07
C LEU A 182 -9.12 -14.41 -2.96
N GLY A 183 -8.07 -14.47 -2.12
CA GLY A 183 -7.13 -13.38 -1.95
C GLY A 183 -7.77 -12.11 -1.40
N ASP A 184 -7.37 -10.94 -1.91
CA ASP A 184 -7.89 -9.64 -1.48
C ASP A 184 -9.39 -9.45 -1.75
N ALA A 185 -9.98 -10.25 -2.63
CA ALA A 185 -11.43 -10.27 -2.79
C ALA A 185 -12.15 -10.84 -1.56
N ALA A 186 -11.54 -11.83 -0.89
CA ALA A 186 -12.10 -12.48 0.30
C ALA A 186 -11.70 -11.79 1.61
N CYS A 187 -10.42 -11.44 1.74
CA CYS A 187 -9.88 -10.88 2.98
C CYS A 187 -8.65 -10.02 2.72
N VAL A 188 -8.62 -8.86 3.34
CA VAL A 188 -7.42 -8.02 3.40
C VAL A 188 -7.03 -7.83 4.85
N ALA A 189 -5.87 -8.35 5.23
CA ALA A 189 -5.27 -8.14 6.54
C ALA A 189 -4.39 -6.88 6.54
N ARG A 190 -4.24 -6.27 7.71
CA ARG A 190 -3.35 -5.12 7.88
C ARG A 190 -1.90 -5.52 7.66
N PRO A 191 -1.14 -4.80 6.84
CA PRO A 191 0.21 -5.24 6.41
C PRO A 191 1.24 -5.32 7.55
N HIS A 192 1.07 -4.53 8.63
CA HIS A 192 2.00 -4.51 9.76
C HIS A 192 1.92 -5.75 10.67
N VAL A 193 0.90 -6.59 10.51
CA VAL A 193 0.76 -7.87 11.21
C VAL A 193 1.29 -9.05 10.38
N GLY A 194 1.63 -8.80 9.12
CA GLY A 194 2.27 -9.76 8.23
C GLY A 194 3.76 -9.86 8.53
N MET A 195 4.08 -10.62 9.53
CA MET A 195 5.46 -11.04 9.80
C MET A 195 5.66 -12.45 9.31
#